data_991c9df95f8c33ee5296b9ef9abad8f8
#
_entry.id   991c9df95f8c33ee5296b9ef9abad8f8
#
_cell.length_a   1.000
_cell.length_b   1.000
_cell.length_c   1.000
_cell.angle_alpha   90.00
_cell.angle_beta   90.00
_cell.angle_gamma   90.00
#
_symmetry.space_group_name_H-M   'P 1'
#
loop_
_entity.id
_entity.type
_entity.pdbx_description
1 polymer ?
#
loop_
_entity_poly.entity_id
_entity_poly.type
_entity_poly.pdbx_seq_one_letter_code
_entity_poly.pdbx_strand_id
1 'polypeptide(L)'
;FPKGEYILQAEEEVDKTISLTMGGFLIKGAGRNLTTLKMNAKNTMATPGDMWTCPTMIEIKNYSGVDMKSDITEVTADTPKGGFEITVGSASKIKAGDWVCLYVKNNDPEFVAKEIAPHPISDLNAATSIVKDGAEIYDLHQVASVNGNKVTFKEPIMHEVEAKYNWVIKEYKHYEN
;
A
#
# COMPACT_ATOMS: atom_id res chain seq x y z
N PHE A 1 -8.65 -4.39 25.68
CA PHE A 1 -9.58 -5.49 25.98
C PHE A 1 -8.98 -6.39 27.05
N PRO A 2 -9.53 -6.47 28.28
CA PRO A 2 -9.18 -7.45 29.30
C PRO A 2 -9.40 -8.90 28.83
N LYS A 3 -9.10 -9.87 29.72
CA LYS A 3 -9.45 -11.27 29.48
C LYS A 3 -10.97 -11.41 29.32
N GLY A 4 -11.39 -12.08 28.25
CA GLY A 4 -12.81 -12.32 27.97
C GLY A 4 -13.11 -12.46 26.48
N GLU A 5 -14.36 -12.73 26.17
CA GLU A 5 -14.93 -12.72 24.84
C GLU A 5 -15.75 -11.43 24.65
N TYR A 6 -15.52 -10.74 23.55
CA TYR A 6 -16.16 -9.47 23.21
C TYR A 6 -16.85 -9.59 21.85
N ILE A 7 -18.14 -9.39 21.82
CA ILE A 7 -18.92 -9.36 20.60
C ILE A 7 -18.84 -7.94 20.04
N LEU A 8 -18.13 -7.77 18.91
CA LEU A 8 -18.02 -6.48 18.24
C LEU A 8 -19.11 -6.26 17.19
N GLN A 9 -19.84 -7.32 16.83
CA GLN A 9 -20.88 -7.27 15.83
C GLN A 9 -21.99 -8.24 16.22
N ALA A 10 -23.05 -7.73 16.79
CA ALA A 10 -24.29 -8.46 17.10
C ALA A 10 -25.19 -8.55 15.84
N GLU A 11 -26.27 -9.34 15.90
CA GLU A 11 -27.16 -9.52 14.74
C GLU A 11 -27.79 -8.21 14.25
N GLU A 12 -28.14 -7.31 15.15
CA GLU A 12 -28.65 -5.97 14.82
C GLU A 12 -27.60 -5.00 14.26
N GLU A 13 -26.34 -5.38 14.31
CA GLU A 13 -25.20 -4.60 13.81
C GLU A 13 -24.56 -5.23 12.58
N VAL A 14 -25.24 -6.17 11.93
CA VAL A 14 -24.79 -6.78 10.67
C VAL A 14 -24.48 -5.67 9.65
N ASP A 15 -23.39 -5.86 8.91
CA ASP A 15 -22.88 -4.94 7.89
C ASP A 15 -22.42 -3.57 8.41
N LYS A 16 -22.34 -3.38 9.73
CA LYS A 16 -21.72 -2.18 10.32
C LYS A 16 -20.24 -2.40 10.58
N THR A 17 -19.43 -1.59 9.96
CA THR A 17 -17.97 -1.58 10.15
C THR A 17 -17.57 -0.59 11.24
N ILE A 18 -16.71 -1.02 12.16
CA ILE A 18 -16.03 -0.10 13.09
C ILE A 18 -14.89 0.55 12.34
N SER A 19 -15.07 1.79 11.91
CA SER A 19 -14.05 2.52 11.14
C SER A 19 -13.16 3.35 12.05
N LEU A 20 -11.86 3.08 12.01
CA LEU A 20 -10.82 3.81 12.73
C LEU A 20 -10.06 4.68 11.71
N THR A 21 -10.27 5.99 11.79
CA THR A 21 -9.81 6.96 10.79
C THR A 21 -8.75 7.93 11.31
N MET A 22 -8.25 7.70 12.53
CA MET A 22 -7.24 8.51 13.20
C MET A 22 -6.10 7.64 13.72
N GLY A 23 -4.91 8.20 13.83
CA GLY A 23 -3.76 7.59 14.50
C GLY A 23 -3.75 7.84 16.01
N GLY A 24 -2.67 7.45 16.68
CA GLY A 24 -2.47 7.70 18.11
C GLY A 24 -3.29 6.78 19.04
N PHE A 25 -3.66 5.58 18.58
CA PHE A 25 -4.36 4.59 19.41
C PHE A 25 -3.66 3.22 19.37
N LEU A 26 -3.89 2.44 20.42
CA LEU A 26 -3.42 1.07 20.53
C LEU A 26 -4.59 0.11 20.79
N ILE A 27 -4.76 -0.87 19.92
CA ILE A 27 -5.67 -2.00 20.15
C ILE A 27 -4.87 -3.13 20.80
N LYS A 28 -5.19 -3.44 22.06
CA LYS A 28 -4.47 -4.45 22.83
C LYS A 28 -5.44 -5.38 23.56
N GLY A 29 -5.20 -6.69 23.43
CA GLY A 29 -5.81 -7.71 24.24
C GLY A 29 -4.93 -8.13 25.42
N ALA A 30 -5.46 -8.89 26.37
CA ALA A 30 -4.71 -9.44 27.50
C ALA A 30 -3.74 -10.57 27.13
N GLY A 31 -3.89 -11.14 25.93
CA GLY A 31 -3.02 -12.19 25.38
C GLY A 31 -3.78 -13.06 24.38
N ARG A 32 -3.02 -13.83 23.58
CA ARG A 32 -3.53 -14.62 22.43
C ARG A 32 -4.66 -15.59 22.80
N ASN A 33 -4.57 -16.21 23.98
CA ASN A 33 -5.59 -17.18 24.46
C ASN A 33 -6.49 -16.59 25.56
N LEU A 34 -6.42 -15.30 25.77
CA LEU A 34 -7.14 -14.64 26.88
C LEU A 34 -8.20 -13.67 26.39
N THR A 35 -8.01 -13.05 25.21
CA THR A 35 -8.95 -12.11 24.65
C THR A 35 -9.41 -12.58 23.28
N THR A 36 -10.72 -12.69 23.10
CA THR A 36 -11.36 -13.04 21.83
C THR A 36 -12.26 -11.90 21.39
N LEU A 37 -12.05 -11.40 20.16
CA LEU A 37 -13.00 -10.51 19.48
C LEU A 37 -13.81 -11.37 18.52
N LYS A 38 -15.13 -11.27 18.57
CA LYS A 38 -16.04 -12.18 17.87
C LYS A 38 -17.09 -11.43 17.07
N MET A 39 -17.36 -11.92 15.88
CA MET A 39 -18.56 -11.62 15.11
C MET A 39 -19.60 -12.71 15.37
N ASN A 40 -20.81 -12.35 15.74
CA ASN A 40 -21.93 -13.30 15.91
C ASN A 40 -22.78 -13.47 14.64
N ALA A 41 -22.68 -12.53 13.72
CA ALA A 41 -23.41 -12.58 12.46
C ALA A 41 -22.44 -12.46 11.27
N LYS A 42 -22.83 -13.02 10.13
CA LYS A 42 -22.09 -12.90 8.88
C LYS A 42 -22.43 -11.57 8.22
N ASN A 43 -21.41 -10.85 7.76
CA ASN A 43 -21.62 -9.71 6.89
C ASN A 43 -22.15 -10.16 5.52
N THR A 44 -22.92 -9.31 4.89
CA THR A 44 -23.52 -9.52 3.58
C THR A 44 -22.70 -8.78 2.52
N MET A 45 -22.39 -9.44 1.42
CA MET A 45 -21.76 -8.77 0.28
C MET A 45 -22.72 -7.73 -0.31
N ALA A 46 -22.24 -6.50 -0.48
CA ALA A 46 -23.02 -5.44 -1.13
C ALA A 46 -23.38 -5.80 -2.58
N THR A 47 -22.46 -6.51 -3.27
CA THR A 47 -22.71 -7.11 -4.59
C THR A 47 -22.61 -8.62 -4.46
N PRO A 48 -23.70 -9.38 -4.65
CA PRO A 48 -23.67 -10.83 -4.56
C PRO A 48 -22.63 -11.46 -5.48
N GLY A 49 -21.77 -12.32 -4.94
CA GLY A 49 -20.68 -12.99 -5.66
C GLY A 49 -19.34 -12.24 -5.63
N ASP A 50 -19.34 -10.97 -5.26
CA ASP A 50 -18.13 -10.16 -5.17
C ASP A 50 -17.65 -10.06 -3.73
N MET A 51 -16.78 -10.99 -3.30
CA MET A 51 -16.31 -11.10 -1.92
C MET A 51 -15.65 -9.82 -1.37
N TRP A 52 -15.00 -9.04 -2.24
CA TRP A 52 -14.39 -7.76 -1.86
C TRP A 52 -15.38 -6.66 -1.49
N THR A 53 -16.67 -6.84 -1.77
CA THR A 53 -17.73 -5.91 -1.37
C THR A 53 -18.32 -6.23 0.01
N CYS A 54 -17.82 -7.27 0.67
CA CYS A 54 -18.24 -7.64 2.03
C CYS A 54 -17.65 -6.67 3.04
N PRO A 55 -18.47 -6.02 3.90
CA PRO A 55 -17.95 -5.15 4.94
C PRO A 55 -17.02 -5.89 5.90
N THR A 56 -16.04 -5.21 6.43
CA THR A 56 -15.13 -5.74 7.45
C THR A 56 -15.65 -5.41 8.85
N MET A 57 -15.32 -6.24 9.84
CA MET A 57 -15.68 -5.96 11.25
C MET A 57 -14.97 -4.71 11.76
N ILE A 58 -13.67 -4.60 11.51
CA ILE A 58 -12.85 -3.43 11.85
C ILE A 58 -12.11 -2.99 10.61
N GLU A 59 -12.16 -1.73 10.28
CA GLU A 59 -11.44 -1.10 9.19
C GLU A 59 -10.55 0.02 9.74
N ILE A 60 -9.27 -0.05 9.45
CA ILE A 60 -8.31 1.00 9.79
C ILE A 60 -7.88 1.65 8.47
N LYS A 61 -8.32 2.87 8.23
CA LYS A 61 -8.02 3.57 6.98
C LYS A 61 -7.94 5.07 7.15
N ASN A 62 -7.29 5.73 6.20
CA ASN A 62 -7.35 7.18 6.07
C ASN A 62 -8.77 7.62 5.67
N TYR A 63 -9.32 8.57 6.42
CA TYR A 63 -10.66 9.12 6.15
C TYR A 63 -10.74 9.79 4.77
N SER A 64 -9.67 10.42 4.30
CA SER A 64 -9.65 11.10 3.00
C SER A 64 -9.62 10.16 1.78
N GLY A 65 -9.47 8.86 1.98
CA GLY A 65 -9.59 7.83 0.95
C GLY A 65 -8.46 7.79 -0.09
N VAL A 66 -7.56 8.77 -0.09
CA VAL A 66 -6.42 8.84 -1.02
C VAL A 66 -5.14 9.08 -0.24
N ASP A 67 -4.37 8.04 -0.05
CA ASP A 67 -3.08 8.10 0.64
C ASP A 67 -1.97 8.57 -0.29
N MET A 68 -2.06 8.26 -1.58
CA MET A 68 -1.19 8.75 -2.63
C MET A 68 -1.74 10.04 -3.22
N LYS A 69 -0.88 11.05 -3.33
CA LYS A 69 -1.21 12.35 -3.90
C LYS A 69 -0.45 12.61 -5.20
N SER A 70 -0.20 13.87 -5.49
CA SER A 70 0.46 14.30 -6.71
C SER A 70 1.90 13.80 -6.80
N ASP A 71 2.39 13.71 -8.03
CA ASP A 71 3.80 13.44 -8.32
C ASP A 71 4.65 14.60 -7.81
N ILE A 72 5.72 14.26 -7.11
CA ILE A 72 6.72 15.23 -6.65
C ILE A 72 7.79 15.41 -7.72
N THR A 73 8.32 14.28 -8.24
CA THR A 73 9.44 14.27 -9.19
C THR A 73 9.55 12.90 -9.88
N GLU A 74 10.14 12.89 -11.06
CA GLU A 74 10.49 11.68 -11.80
C GLU A 74 11.81 11.07 -11.29
N VAL A 75 11.95 9.75 -11.46
CA VAL A 75 13.22 9.04 -11.28
C VAL A 75 14.01 9.09 -12.59
N THR A 76 15.29 9.46 -12.52
CA THR A 76 16.11 9.74 -13.69
C THR A 76 17.27 8.77 -13.93
N ALA A 77 17.49 7.83 -13.01
CA ALA A 77 18.51 6.80 -13.15
C ALA A 77 18.02 5.45 -12.61
N ASP A 78 18.56 4.38 -13.16
CA ASP A 78 18.27 3.02 -12.72
C ASP A 78 18.83 2.76 -11.33
N THR A 79 18.09 1.95 -10.55
CA THR A 79 18.53 1.49 -9.24
C THR A 79 18.16 0.01 -9.06
N PRO A 80 19.12 -0.84 -8.66
CA PRO A 80 18.83 -2.26 -8.49
C PRO A 80 17.93 -2.50 -7.27
N LYS A 81 17.15 -3.57 -7.32
CA LYS A 81 16.43 -4.11 -6.18
C LYS A 81 17.36 -4.32 -4.99
N GLY A 82 16.93 -3.93 -3.81
CA GLY A 82 17.74 -3.96 -2.58
C GLY A 82 18.60 -2.71 -2.38
N GLY A 83 18.65 -1.79 -3.36
CA GLY A 83 19.27 -0.48 -3.20
C GLY A 83 18.50 0.40 -2.22
N PHE A 84 19.16 1.42 -1.67
CA PHE A 84 18.56 2.37 -0.73
C PHE A 84 18.48 3.78 -1.28
N GLU A 85 19.06 4.04 -2.44
CA GLU A 85 19.18 5.37 -3.01
C GLU A 85 18.61 5.41 -4.43
N ILE A 86 17.86 6.46 -4.73
CA ILE A 86 17.42 6.78 -6.10
C ILE A 86 17.90 8.17 -6.51
N THR A 87 18.04 8.37 -7.83
CA THR A 87 18.31 9.67 -8.41
C THR A 87 17.04 10.21 -9.07
N VAL A 88 16.66 11.43 -8.72
CA VAL A 88 15.44 12.10 -9.19
C VAL A 88 15.77 13.37 -9.98
N GLY A 89 14.81 13.88 -10.76
CA GLY A 89 14.97 15.13 -11.50
C GLY A 89 15.12 16.35 -10.58
N SER A 90 14.35 16.40 -9.48
CA SER A 90 14.49 17.43 -8.45
C SER A 90 14.03 16.92 -7.09
N ALA A 91 14.90 17.00 -6.10
CA ALA A 91 14.57 16.67 -4.72
C ALA A 91 14.19 17.89 -3.85
N SER A 92 13.94 19.05 -4.45
CA SER A 92 13.71 20.32 -3.71
C SER A 92 12.49 20.30 -2.77
N LYS A 93 11.54 19.39 -3.01
CA LYS A 93 10.33 19.21 -2.19
C LYS A 93 10.41 18.00 -1.26
N ILE A 94 11.56 17.34 -1.18
CA ILE A 94 11.76 16.13 -0.39
C ILE A 94 12.78 16.41 0.70
N LYS A 95 12.53 15.98 1.92
CA LYS A 95 13.43 16.12 3.07
C LYS A 95 13.51 14.85 3.89
N ALA A 96 14.56 14.70 4.67
CA ALA A 96 14.69 13.61 5.62
C ALA A 96 13.49 13.55 6.58
N GLY A 97 12.99 12.35 6.82
CA GLY A 97 11.80 12.09 7.63
C GLY A 97 10.49 12.02 6.85
N ASP A 98 10.42 12.58 5.65
CA ASP A 98 9.20 12.50 4.84
C ASP A 98 8.87 11.03 4.49
N TRP A 99 7.59 10.72 4.44
CA TRP A 99 7.08 9.50 3.83
C TRP A 99 6.69 9.77 2.39
N VAL A 100 7.15 8.91 1.50
CA VAL A 100 6.92 9.02 0.06
C VAL A 100 6.56 7.65 -0.52
N CYS A 101 5.94 7.66 -1.69
CA CYS A 101 5.69 6.46 -2.46
C CYS A 101 6.56 6.50 -3.74
N LEU A 102 7.41 5.51 -3.91
CA LEU A 102 8.05 5.21 -5.18
C LEU A 102 7.03 4.46 -6.03
N TYR A 103 6.59 5.07 -7.11
CA TYR A 103 5.43 4.63 -7.87
C TYR A 103 5.75 4.45 -9.34
N VAL A 104 5.16 3.41 -9.92
CA VAL A 104 5.09 3.24 -11.37
C VAL A 104 3.78 2.55 -11.73
N LYS A 105 3.25 2.91 -12.89
CA LYS A 105 2.24 2.11 -13.60
C LYS A 105 2.66 2.04 -15.06
N ASN A 106 2.92 0.83 -15.54
CA ASN A 106 3.42 0.64 -16.89
C ASN A 106 2.91 -0.68 -17.49
N ASN A 107 2.51 -0.66 -18.76
CA ASN A 107 2.01 -1.82 -19.48
C ASN A 107 3.01 -2.36 -20.51
N ASP A 108 4.25 -1.92 -20.48
CA ASP A 108 5.32 -2.50 -21.28
C ASP A 108 5.42 -4.01 -20.98
N PRO A 109 5.40 -4.89 -22.00
CA PRO A 109 5.41 -6.32 -21.79
C PRO A 109 6.65 -6.85 -21.03
N GLU A 110 7.81 -6.22 -21.20
CA GLU A 110 9.04 -6.59 -20.48
C GLU A 110 8.91 -6.22 -18.99
N PHE A 111 8.38 -5.03 -18.69
CA PHE A 111 8.11 -4.61 -17.33
C PHE A 111 7.12 -5.53 -16.63
N VAL A 112 5.96 -5.78 -17.28
CA VAL A 112 4.94 -6.66 -16.73
C VAL A 112 5.50 -8.07 -16.50
N ALA A 113 6.27 -8.62 -17.45
CA ALA A 113 6.88 -9.94 -17.31
C ALA A 113 7.85 -10.04 -16.13
N LYS A 114 8.64 -8.98 -15.87
CA LYS A 114 9.52 -8.91 -14.70
C LYS A 114 8.74 -8.92 -13.38
N GLU A 115 7.67 -8.14 -13.32
CA GLU A 115 6.90 -7.98 -12.07
C GLU A 115 6.06 -9.22 -11.71
N ILE A 116 5.61 -10.01 -12.68
CA ILE A 116 4.86 -11.23 -12.41
C ILE A 116 5.73 -12.49 -12.31
N ALA A 117 7.04 -12.37 -12.54
CA ALA A 117 7.93 -13.52 -12.49
C ALA A 117 7.81 -14.28 -11.13
N PRO A 118 7.87 -15.61 -11.12
CA PRO A 118 8.24 -16.52 -12.24
C PRO A 118 7.10 -16.92 -13.19
N HIS A 119 5.92 -16.30 -13.08
CA HIS A 119 4.79 -16.65 -13.95
C HIS A 119 4.98 -16.02 -15.33
N PRO A 120 4.90 -16.82 -16.43
CA PRO A 120 5.01 -16.26 -17.76
C PRO A 120 3.77 -15.44 -18.12
N ILE A 121 3.96 -14.32 -18.79
CA ILE A 121 2.87 -13.44 -19.23
C ILE A 121 1.86 -14.14 -20.15
N SER A 122 2.32 -15.19 -20.88
CA SER A 122 1.46 -16.02 -21.74
C SER A 122 0.37 -16.78 -20.99
N ASP A 123 0.53 -16.99 -19.69
CA ASP A 123 -0.46 -17.68 -18.85
C ASP A 123 -1.61 -16.75 -18.43
N LEU A 124 -1.47 -15.44 -18.68
CA LEU A 124 -2.47 -14.44 -18.35
C LEU A 124 -3.40 -14.22 -19.55
N ASN A 125 -4.69 -14.09 -19.26
CA ASN A 125 -5.66 -13.65 -20.26
C ASN A 125 -5.37 -12.20 -20.65
N ALA A 126 -5.39 -11.88 -21.95
CA ALA A 126 -5.18 -10.54 -22.47
C ALA A 126 -6.18 -9.49 -21.92
N ALA A 127 -7.34 -9.92 -21.41
CA ALA A 127 -8.31 -9.06 -20.74
C ALA A 127 -7.99 -8.79 -19.26
N THR A 128 -6.97 -9.45 -18.70
CA THR A 128 -6.54 -9.23 -17.33
C THR A 128 -6.01 -7.79 -17.20
N SER A 129 -6.41 -7.08 -16.14
CA SER A 129 -6.03 -5.68 -15.94
C SER A 129 -4.51 -5.47 -15.97
N ILE A 130 -3.73 -6.39 -15.38
CA ILE A 130 -2.26 -6.28 -15.39
C ILE A 130 -1.66 -6.31 -16.81
N VAL A 131 -2.27 -7.04 -17.74
CA VAL A 131 -1.83 -7.09 -19.15
C VAL A 131 -2.32 -5.88 -19.92
N LYS A 132 -3.58 -5.48 -19.69
CA LYS A 132 -4.23 -4.38 -20.39
C LYS A 132 -3.78 -3.01 -19.89
N ASP A 133 -3.80 -2.83 -18.57
CA ASP A 133 -3.62 -1.54 -17.90
C ASP A 133 -2.23 -1.38 -17.31
N GLY A 134 -1.46 -2.47 -17.27
CA GLY A 134 -0.09 -2.53 -16.75
C GLY A 134 0.02 -3.00 -15.30
N ALA A 135 1.24 -3.34 -14.92
CA ALA A 135 1.60 -3.54 -13.52
C ALA A 135 1.65 -2.19 -12.82
N GLU A 136 1.12 -2.13 -11.61
CA GLU A 136 1.07 -0.92 -10.80
C GLU A 136 1.71 -1.19 -9.44
N ILE A 137 2.75 -0.43 -9.11
CA ILE A 137 3.59 -0.63 -7.93
C ILE A 137 3.52 0.59 -7.03
N TYR A 138 3.35 0.33 -5.74
CA TYR A 138 3.37 1.29 -4.65
C TYR A 138 4.42 0.84 -3.63
N ASP A 139 5.63 1.34 -3.72
CA ASP A 139 6.71 1.02 -2.79
C ASP A 139 6.89 2.19 -1.81
N LEU A 140 6.53 1.98 -0.54
CA LEU A 140 6.43 3.03 0.47
C LEU A 140 7.71 3.12 1.27
N HIS A 141 8.28 4.33 1.35
CA HIS A 141 9.56 4.56 1.99
C HIS A 141 9.55 5.78 2.90
N GLN A 142 10.31 5.70 4.00
CA GLN A 142 10.70 6.88 4.75
C GLN A 142 12.06 7.38 4.26
N VAL A 143 12.14 8.66 3.95
CA VAL A 143 13.39 9.31 3.50
C VAL A 143 14.38 9.40 4.66
N ALA A 144 15.55 8.80 4.49
CA ALA A 144 16.65 8.87 5.45
C ALA A 144 17.47 10.16 5.27
N SER A 145 17.78 10.50 4.01
CA SER A 145 18.56 11.70 3.69
C SER A 145 18.35 12.13 2.23
N VAL A 146 18.70 13.38 1.95
CA VAL A 146 18.70 13.96 0.60
C VAL A 146 20.05 14.63 0.38
N ASN A 147 20.69 14.35 -0.77
CA ASN A 147 21.95 14.96 -1.17
C ASN A 147 21.89 15.33 -2.67
N GLY A 148 21.71 16.60 -2.96
CA GLY A 148 21.41 17.05 -4.33
C GLY A 148 20.13 16.39 -4.83
N ASN A 149 20.21 15.68 -5.95
CA ASN A 149 19.10 14.93 -6.53
C ASN A 149 19.07 13.44 -6.10
N LYS A 150 19.86 13.04 -5.11
CA LYS A 150 19.89 11.70 -4.56
C LYS A 150 19.04 11.63 -3.31
N VAL A 151 18.07 10.74 -3.30
CA VAL A 151 17.17 10.48 -2.17
C VAL A 151 17.48 9.10 -1.64
N THR A 152 17.88 9.02 -0.36
CA THR A 152 18.17 7.76 0.33
C THR A 152 16.99 7.41 1.23
N PHE A 153 16.55 6.17 1.17
CA PHE A 153 15.47 5.62 1.99
C PHE A 153 16.01 4.89 3.22
N LYS A 154 15.18 4.70 4.23
CA LYS A 154 15.52 3.88 5.40
C LYS A 154 15.41 2.39 5.13
N GLU A 155 14.49 2.00 4.25
CA GLU A 155 14.24 0.63 3.85
C GLU A 155 14.76 0.39 2.42
N PRO A 156 15.17 -0.86 2.08
CA PRO A 156 15.60 -1.18 0.73
C PRO A 156 14.44 -1.12 -0.25
N ILE A 157 14.71 -0.71 -1.47
CA ILE A 157 13.77 -0.72 -2.58
C ILE A 157 13.45 -2.16 -2.94
N MET A 158 12.17 -2.51 -3.04
CA MET A 158 11.71 -3.88 -3.23
C MET A 158 11.63 -4.29 -4.70
N HIS A 159 11.79 -3.36 -5.62
CA HIS A 159 11.70 -3.57 -7.06
C HIS A 159 12.97 -3.13 -7.78
N GLU A 160 13.20 -3.63 -8.98
CA GLU A 160 14.22 -3.11 -9.87
C GLU A 160 13.68 -1.84 -10.54
N VAL A 161 14.29 -0.71 -10.25
CA VAL A 161 13.87 0.58 -10.80
C VAL A 161 14.66 0.86 -12.07
N GLU A 162 13.96 0.85 -13.19
CA GLU A 162 14.51 1.25 -14.50
C GLU A 162 13.82 2.54 -14.94
N ALA A 163 14.59 3.61 -15.07
CA ALA A 163 14.06 4.96 -15.36
C ALA A 163 13.23 5.02 -16.66
N LYS A 164 13.50 4.10 -17.61
CA LYS A 164 12.74 3.99 -18.87
C LYS A 164 11.26 3.74 -18.69
N TYR A 165 10.83 3.22 -17.53
CA TYR A 165 9.42 2.92 -17.22
C TYR A 165 8.67 4.06 -16.55
N ASN A 166 9.29 5.23 -16.43
CA ASN A 166 8.69 6.45 -15.88
C ASN A 166 8.27 6.33 -14.40
N TRP A 167 9.17 5.80 -13.58
CA TRP A 167 9.00 5.82 -12.13
C TRP A 167 8.94 7.27 -11.61
N VAL A 168 8.11 7.50 -10.61
CA VAL A 168 7.96 8.80 -9.96
C VAL A 168 7.96 8.66 -8.44
N ILE A 169 8.31 9.73 -7.76
CA ILE A 169 8.04 9.88 -6.33
C ILE A 169 6.73 10.62 -6.18
N LYS A 170 5.81 10.03 -5.42
CA LYS A 170 4.53 10.66 -5.04
C LYS A 170 4.57 11.09 -3.58
N GLU A 171 3.84 12.15 -3.28
CA GLU A 171 3.50 12.50 -1.91
C GLU A 171 2.63 11.38 -1.32
N TYR A 172 3.01 10.91 -0.14
CA TYR A 172 2.27 9.90 0.61
C TYR A 172 1.91 10.42 1.99
N LYS A 173 0.62 10.34 2.33
CA LYS A 173 0.16 10.68 3.66
C LYS A 173 0.28 9.46 4.57
N HIS A 174 1.31 9.45 5.39
CA HIS A 174 1.54 8.43 6.39
C HIS A 174 0.81 8.76 7.70
N TYR A 175 0.31 7.72 8.39
CA TYR A 175 -0.18 7.88 9.76
C TYR A 175 0.99 7.78 10.73
N GLU A 176 1.14 8.80 11.55
CA GLU A 176 2.08 8.79 12.67
C GLU A 176 1.34 8.41 13.95
N ASN A 177 1.97 7.57 14.75
CA ASN A 177 1.48 7.19 16.09
C ASN A 177 1.89 8.23 17.13
#